data_4ba860be5882ce44a4ea3f653ed9afc9
#
_entry.id   4ba860be5882ce44a4ea3f653ed9afc9
#
_cell.length_a   1.000
_cell.length_b   1.000
_cell.length_c   1.000
_cell.angle_alpha   90.00
_cell.angle_beta   90.00
_cell.angle_gamma   90.00
#
_symmetry.space_group_name_H-M   'P 1'
#
loop_
_entity.id
_entity.type
_entity.pdbx_description
1 polymer ?
#
loop_
_entity_poly.entity_id
_entity_poly.type
_entity_poly.pdbx_seq_one_letter_code
_entity_poly.pdbx_strand_id
1 'polypeptide(L)'
;MSQKGRSLIKAAFDTDNFLMRISEKVLDIVTVNLLFVVTCLPIVTIGVAKISLYQTIFEIKQSRRVPVFRTYLRVFRQNLRLGFQLGMLELGIVFLTLSDLYLFWGQTALPFQLVKAICLGILIFLTIVMLASYPIAARYDLSWKEILQKGLMLASFNAPWFILMIVIIFLILMILYLSAFTLLLGGSAFILFGFGLLAFLQVGVMEKLFAKYE
;
A
#
# COMPACT_ATOMS: atom_id res chain seq x y z
N MET A 1 -52.69 -0.39 -4.35
CA MET A 1 -51.40 -0.27 -3.64
C MET A 1 -50.86 1.13 -3.81
N SER A 2 -50.77 1.88 -2.69
CA SER A 2 -50.41 3.30 -2.70
C SER A 2 -49.00 3.53 -3.26
N GLN A 3 -48.79 4.61 -4.06
CA GLN A 3 -47.49 5.04 -4.56
C GLN A 3 -46.43 5.16 -3.44
N LYS A 4 -46.86 5.50 -2.24
CA LYS A 4 -46.03 5.59 -1.03
C LYS A 4 -45.48 4.22 -0.58
N GLY A 5 -46.22 3.13 -0.76
CA GLY A 5 -45.73 1.77 -0.47
C GLY A 5 -44.66 1.30 -1.45
N ARG A 6 -44.78 1.65 -2.74
CA ARG A 6 -43.76 1.32 -3.77
C ARG A 6 -42.45 2.09 -3.57
N SER A 7 -42.52 3.35 -3.07
CA SER A 7 -41.31 4.15 -2.80
C SER A 7 -40.56 3.65 -1.57
N LEU A 8 -41.27 3.19 -0.53
CA LEU A 8 -40.64 2.61 0.67
C LEU A 8 -39.99 1.24 0.37
N ILE A 9 -40.62 0.41 -0.45
CA ILE A 9 -40.07 -0.87 -0.87
C ILE A 9 -38.81 -0.63 -1.75
N LYS A 10 -38.85 0.29 -2.71
CA LYS A 10 -37.67 0.67 -3.50
C LYS A 10 -36.53 1.21 -2.61
N ALA A 11 -36.80 2.07 -1.65
CA ALA A 11 -35.80 2.58 -0.73
C ALA A 11 -35.17 1.48 0.14
N ALA A 12 -35.99 0.52 0.64
CA ALA A 12 -35.46 -0.64 1.38
C ALA A 12 -34.58 -1.54 0.50
N PHE A 13 -35.03 -1.85 -0.73
CA PHE A 13 -34.22 -2.62 -1.68
C PHE A 13 -32.95 -1.88 -2.13
N ASP A 14 -32.96 -0.56 -2.25
CA ASP A 14 -31.74 0.23 -2.56
C ASP A 14 -30.78 0.25 -1.37
N THR A 15 -31.27 0.27 -0.15
CA THR A 15 -30.46 0.21 1.09
C THR A 15 -29.80 -1.16 1.22
N ASP A 16 -30.54 -2.25 0.98
CA ASP A 16 -30.00 -3.61 0.98
C ASP A 16 -28.93 -3.80 -0.11
N ASN A 17 -29.15 -3.26 -1.29
CA ASN A 17 -28.14 -3.26 -2.36
C ASN A 17 -26.89 -2.42 -2.01
N PHE A 18 -27.03 -1.34 -1.24
CA PHE A 18 -25.90 -0.52 -0.80
C PHE A 18 -25.08 -1.23 0.27
N LEU A 19 -25.71 -1.78 1.30
CA LEU A 19 -25.04 -2.56 2.36
C LEU A 19 -24.36 -3.80 1.79
N MET A 20 -25.01 -4.50 0.86
CA MET A 20 -24.44 -5.66 0.19
C MET A 20 -23.20 -5.29 -0.64
N ARG A 21 -23.20 -4.14 -1.29
CA ARG A 21 -22.02 -3.64 -2.04
C ARG A 21 -20.85 -3.27 -1.12
N ILE A 22 -21.13 -2.69 0.04
CA ILE A 22 -20.06 -2.37 1.01
C ILE A 22 -19.46 -3.65 1.57
N SER A 23 -20.29 -4.62 1.97
CA SER A 23 -19.80 -5.89 2.51
C SER A 23 -19.03 -6.69 1.48
N GLU A 24 -19.44 -6.74 0.21
CA GLU A 24 -18.65 -7.33 -0.87
C GLU A 24 -17.26 -6.67 -0.99
N LYS A 25 -17.17 -5.34 -1.02
CA LYS A 25 -15.89 -4.63 -1.09
C LYS A 25 -15.00 -4.83 0.14
N VAL A 26 -15.61 -4.88 1.33
CA VAL A 26 -14.85 -5.18 2.57
C VAL A 26 -14.26 -6.59 2.50
N LEU A 27 -15.05 -7.59 2.08
CA LEU A 27 -14.56 -8.95 1.90
C LEU A 27 -13.45 -9.02 0.84
N ASP A 28 -13.57 -8.28 -0.26
CA ASP A 28 -12.53 -8.19 -1.29
C ASP A 28 -11.23 -7.60 -0.74
N ILE A 29 -11.31 -6.54 0.09
CA ILE A 29 -10.14 -5.93 0.75
C ILE A 29 -9.50 -6.90 1.73
N VAL A 30 -10.28 -7.62 2.53
CA VAL A 30 -9.77 -8.66 3.44
C VAL A 30 -9.07 -9.76 2.66
N THR A 31 -9.69 -10.24 1.59
CA THR A 31 -9.14 -11.31 0.76
C THR A 31 -7.82 -10.91 0.11
N VAL A 32 -7.74 -9.71 -0.49
CA VAL A 32 -6.49 -9.23 -1.10
C VAL A 32 -5.40 -8.99 -0.07
N ASN A 33 -5.77 -8.53 1.14
CA ASN A 33 -4.84 -8.34 2.23
C ASN A 33 -4.22 -9.67 2.72
N LEU A 34 -5.04 -10.69 2.91
CA LEU A 34 -4.55 -12.02 3.31
C LEU A 34 -3.63 -12.64 2.25
N LEU A 35 -3.98 -12.51 0.97
CA LEU A 35 -3.12 -12.94 -0.13
C LEU A 35 -1.78 -12.19 -0.12
N PHE A 36 -1.81 -10.88 0.11
CA PHE A 36 -0.62 -10.06 0.24
C PHE A 36 0.28 -10.54 1.38
N VAL A 37 -0.27 -10.73 2.59
CA VAL A 37 0.49 -11.20 3.76
C VAL A 37 1.13 -12.56 3.48
N VAL A 38 0.38 -13.51 2.93
CA VAL A 38 0.90 -14.85 2.58
C VAL A 38 2.01 -14.77 1.54
N THR A 39 1.86 -13.95 0.51
CA THR A 39 2.88 -13.81 -0.55
C THR A 39 4.08 -12.96 -0.12
N CYS A 40 4.00 -12.21 0.98
CA CYS A 40 5.14 -11.52 1.60
C CYS A 40 5.99 -12.41 2.52
N LEU A 41 5.54 -13.63 2.86
CA LEU A 41 6.32 -14.54 3.71
C LEU A 41 7.73 -14.81 3.14
N PRO A 42 7.92 -15.06 1.83
CA PRO A 42 9.24 -14.99 1.26
C PRO A 42 9.63 -13.52 1.06
N ILE A 43 10.66 -13.05 1.77
CA ILE A 43 11.09 -11.64 1.74
C ILE A 43 11.36 -11.13 0.30
N VAL A 44 11.91 -12.00 -0.54
CA VAL A 44 12.21 -11.69 -1.95
C VAL A 44 10.98 -11.36 -2.81
N THR A 45 9.79 -11.80 -2.43
CA THR A 45 8.55 -11.58 -3.17
C THR A 45 7.78 -10.33 -2.74
N ILE A 46 8.25 -9.59 -1.73
CA ILE A 46 7.57 -8.38 -1.20
C ILE A 46 7.28 -7.37 -2.32
N GLY A 47 8.23 -7.13 -3.23
CA GLY A 47 8.02 -6.19 -4.34
C GLY A 47 6.94 -6.64 -5.31
N VAL A 48 6.90 -7.95 -5.64
CA VAL A 48 5.85 -8.53 -6.49
C VAL A 48 4.50 -8.48 -5.80
N ALA A 49 4.47 -8.80 -4.50
CA ALA A 49 3.25 -8.76 -3.68
C ALA A 49 2.66 -7.34 -3.62
N LYS A 50 3.50 -6.29 -3.47
CA LYS A 50 3.07 -4.89 -3.49
C LYS A 50 2.42 -4.51 -4.83
N ILE A 51 3.04 -4.83 -5.97
CA ILE A 51 2.44 -4.56 -7.29
C ILE A 51 1.10 -5.27 -7.42
N SER A 52 1.03 -6.54 -7.00
CA SER A 52 -0.20 -7.34 -7.07
C SER A 52 -1.32 -6.78 -6.19
N LEU A 53 -0.97 -6.30 -4.99
CA LEU A 53 -1.89 -5.63 -4.08
C LEU A 53 -2.50 -4.39 -4.73
N TYR A 54 -1.66 -3.48 -5.23
CA TYR A 54 -2.12 -2.23 -5.84
C TYR A 54 -2.97 -2.48 -7.09
N GLN A 55 -2.53 -3.34 -7.99
CA GLN A 55 -3.26 -3.63 -9.23
C GLN A 55 -4.62 -4.28 -8.94
N THR A 56 -4.69 -5.24 -8.00
CA THR A 56 -5.96 -5.86 -7.62
C THR A 56 -6.91 -4.84 -6.98
N ILE A 57 -6.38 -3.90 -6.18
CA ILE A 57 -7.19 -2.82 -5.59
C ILE A 57 -7.69 -1.83 -6.65
N PHE A 58 -6.89 -1.51 -7.67
CA PHE A 58 -7.37 -0.72 -8.82
C PHE A 58 -8.56 -1.42 -9.49
N GLU A 59 -8.48 -2.74 -9.75
CA GLU A 59 -9.58 -3.51 -10.33
C GLU A 59 -10.82 -3.55 -9.41
N ILE A 60 -10.67 -3.72 -8.09
CA ILE A 60 -11.77 -3.68 -7.09
C ILE A 60 -12.49 -2.33 -7.09
N LYS A 61 -11.76 -1.23 -7.29
CA LYS A 61 -12.36 0.11 -7.33
C LYS A 61 -13.11 0.38 -8.63
N GLN A 62 -12.59 -0.09 -9.75
CA GLN A 62 -13.16 0.16 -11.09
C GLN A 62 -14.30 -0.79 -11.44
N SER A 63 -14.26 -2.03 -10.95
CA SER A 63 -15.22 -3.07 -11.30
C SER A 63 -16.22 -3.34 -10.17
N ARG A 64 -17.43 -3.75 -10.55
CA ARG A 64 -18.49 -4.08 -9.59
C ARG A 64 -18.25 -5.42 -8.88
N ARG A 65 -17.67 -6.40 -9.58
CA ARG A 65 -17.29 -7.71 -9.04
C ARG A 65 -15.97 -8.16 -9.64
N VAL A 66 -15.02 -8.48 -8.79
CA VAL A 66 -13.67 -8.93 -9.17
C VAL A 66 -13.42 -10.31 -8.55
N PRO A 67 -12.99 -11.31 -9.30
CA PRO A 67 -12.54 -12.58 -8.73
C PRO A 67 -11.15 -12.37 -8.10
N VAL A 68 -11.09 -11.75 -6.91
CA VAL A 68 -9.89 -11.24 -6.22
C VAL A 68 -8.75 -12.25 -6.22
N PHE A 69 -9.02 -13.50 -5.83
CA PHE A 69 -8.01 -14.54 -5.76
C PHE A 69 -7.34 -14.81 -7.12
N ARG A 70 -8.14 -14.96 -8.18
CA ARG A 70 -7.62 -15.21 -9.54
C ARG A 70 -6.88 -14.00 -10.09
N THR A 71 -7.42 -12.80 -9.88
CA THR A 71 -6.82 -11.55 -10.31
C THR A 71 -5.46 -11.36 -9.65
N TYR A 72 -5.39 -11.48 -8.31
CA TYR A 72 -4.14 -11.34 -7.57
C TYR A 72 -3.06 -12.30 -8.05
N LEU A 73 -3.36 -13.60 -8.17
CA LEU A 73 -2.39 -14.60 -8.62
C LEU A 73 -1.96 -14.41 -10.08
N ARG A 74 -2.87 -13.98 -10.95
CA ARG A 74 -2.54 -13.63 -12.34
C ARG A 74 -1.53 -12.49 -12.36
N VAL A 75 -1.83 -11.39 -11.68
CA VAL A 75 -0.96 -10.21 -11.59
C VAL A 75 0.39 -10.56 -10.97
N PHE A 76 0.38 -11.36 -9.90
CA PHE A 76 1.60 -11.80 -9.23
C PHE A 76 2.54 -12.54 -10.19
N ARG A 77 2.00 -13.48 -10.98
CA ARG A 77 2.81 -14.23 -11.97
C ARG A 77 3.29 -13.36 -13.12
N GLN A 78 2.50 -12.40 -13.57
CA GLN A 78 2.84 -11.50 -14.67
C GLN A 78 3.95 -10.51 -14.29
N ASN A 79 3.96 -10.06 -13.03
CA ASN A 79 4.90 -9.02 -12.57
C ASN A 79 6.11 -9.56 -11.78
N LEU A 80 6.40 -10.87 -11.85
CA LEU A 80 7.50 -11.49 -11.10
C LEU A 80 8.83 -10.78 -11.35
N ARG A 81 9.21 -10.55 -12.61
CA ARG A 81 10.49 -9.95 -12.97
C ARG A 81 10.58 -8.48 -12.50
N LEU A 82 9.57 -7.69 -12.80
CA LEU A 82 9.52 -6.27 -12.44
C LEU A 82 9.47 -6.08 -10.92
N GLY A 83 8.58 -6.80 -10.25
CA GLY A 83 8.42 -6.73 -8.81
C GLY A 83 9.66 -7.21 -8.06
N PHE A 84 10.35 -8.24 -8.57
CA PHE A 84 11.62 -8.70 -8.02
C PHE A 84 12.71 -7.62 -8.14
N GLN A 85 12.84 -6.96 -9.31
CA GLN A 85 13.83 -5.89 -9.52
C GLN A 85 13.59 -4.71 -8.56
N LEU A 86 12.35 -4.21 -8.47
CA LEU A 86 12.00 -3.11 -7.56
C LEU A 86 12.15 -3.52 -6.09
N GLY A 87 11.71 -4.73 -5.73
CA GLY A 87 11.79 -5.24 -4.37
C GLY A 87 13.22 -5.46 -3.91
N MET A 88 14.09 -6.04 -4.73
CA MET A 88 15.50 -6.24 -4.40
C MET A 88 16.26 -4.91 -4.26
N LEU A 89 15.95 -3.92 -5.08
CA LEU A 89 16.52 -2.58 -4.94
C LEU A 89 16.08 -1.94 -3.60
N GLU A 90 14.79 -2.00 -3.28
CA GLU A 90 14.25 -1.49 -2.02
C GLU A 90 14.87 -2.21 -0.81
N LEU A 91 14.86 -3.54 -0.80
CA LEU A 91 15.41 -4.36 0.28
C LEU A 91 16.90 -4.14 0.45
N GLY A 92 17.66 -3.99 -0.64
CA GLY A 92 19.10 -3.73 -0.59
C GLY A 92 19.40 -2.40 0.09
N ILE A 93 18.72 -1.32 -0.28
CA ILE A 93 18.91 0.00 0.34
C ILE A 93 18.48 -0.04 1.82
N VAL A 94 17.32 -0.64 2.12
CA VAL A 94 16.84 -0.78 3.50
C VAL A 94 17.83 -1.58 4.35
N PHE A 95 18.33 -2.70 3.82
CA PHE A 95 19.29 -3.54 4.54
C PHE A 95 20.58 -2.77 4.85
N LEU A 96 21.17 -2.07 3.87
CA LEU A 96 22.38 -1.29 4.06
C LEU A 96 22.17 -0.18 5.10
N THR A 97 21.11 0.62 4.96
CA THR A 97 20.84 1.72 5.88
C THR A 97 20.52 1.27 7.30
N LEU A 98 19.81 0.16 7.46
CA LEU A 98 19.55 -0.41 8.79
C LEU A 98 20.82 -1.02 9.41
N SER A 99 21.70 -1.62 8.61
CA SER A 99 23.01 -2.12 9.07
C SER A 99 23.87 -0.97 9.59
N ASP A 100 23.94 0.15 8.86
CA ASP A 100 24.69 1.33 9.30
C ASP A 100 24.10 1.91 10.58
N LEU A 101 22.78 2.04 10.68
CA LEU A 101 22.12 2.51 11.90
C LEU A 101 22.43 1.60 13.10
N TYR A 102 22.43 0.28 12.89
CA TYR A 102 22.75 -0.69 13.94
C TYR A 102 24.21 -0.58 14.40
N LEU A 103 25.14 -0.51 13.46
CA LEU A 103 26.58 -0.42 13.74
C LEU A 103 26.94 0.87 14.53
N PHE A 104 26.31 1.99 14.16
CA PHE A 104 26.61 3.27 14.78
C PHE A 104 25.64 3.67 15.89
N TRP A 105 24.71 2.81 16.31
CA TRP A 105 23.68 3.17 17.29
C TRP A 105 24.25 3.68 18.61
N GLY A 106 25.25 2.99 19.15
CA GLY A 106 25.89 3.34 20.43
C GLY A 106 26.90 4.50 20.36
N GLN A 107 27.24 5.00 19.17
CA GLN A 107 28.22 6.05 19.00
C GLN A 107 27.57 7.42 19.20
N THR A 108 28.17 8.25 20.08
CA THR A 108 27.63 9.60 20.41
C THR A 108 28.40 10.73 19.77
N ALA A 109 29.58 10.48 19.18
CA ALA A 109 30.38 11.50 18.54
C ALA A 109 29.66 12.09 17.32
N LEU A 110 29.85 13.40 17.09
CA LEU A 110 29.14 14.20 16.07
C LEU A 110 29.15 13.56 14.66
N PRO A 111 30.27 13.02 14.14
CA PRO A 111 30.26 12.38 12.80
C PRO A 111 29.26 11.23 12.70
N PHE A 112 29.16 10.39 13.73
CA PHE A 112 28.22 9.24 13.71
C PHE A 112 26.76 9.68 13.84
N GLN A 113 26.50 10.79 14.52
CA GLN A 113 25.17 11.38 14.58
C GLN A 113 24.71 11.90 13.21
N LEU A 114 25.62 12.51 12.44
CA LEU A 114 25.36 12.94 11.06
C LEU A 114 25.07 11.74 10.16
N VAL A 115 25.85 10.65 10.26
CA VAL A 115 25.60 9.42 9.49
C VAL A 115 24.20 8.86 9.81
N LYS A 116 23.81 8.78 11.09
CA LYS A 116 22.47 8.32 11.48
C LYS A 116 21.37 9.20 10.89
N ALA A 117 21.53 10.52 10.92
CA ALA A 117 20.56 11.45 10.33
C ALA A 117 20.43 11.28 8.81
N ILE A 118 21.54 11.06 8.11
CA ILE A 118 21.57 10.77 6.67
C ILE A 118 20.86 9.45 6.39
N CYS A 119 21.15 8.38 7.13
CA CYS A 119 20.50 7.08 6.97
C CYS A 119 18.98 7.17 7.17
N LEU A 120 18.52 7.88 8.19
CA LEU A 120 17.09 8.15 8.40
C LEU A 120 16.47 8.93 7.24
N GLY A 121 17.18 9.96 6.74
CA GLY A 121 16.76 10.71 5.56
C GLY A 121 16.61 9.84 4.31
N ILE A 122 17.57 8.93 4.08
CA ILE A 122 17.51 7.96 2.97
C ILE A 122 16.30 7.03 3.11
N LEU A 123 16.02 6.50 4.30
CA LEU A 123 14.85 5.63 4.52
C LEU A 123 13.54 6.36 4.26
N ILE A 124 13.39 7.60 4.74
CA ILE A 124 12.18 8.40 4.50
C ILE A 124 12.03 8.69 2.99
N PHE A 125 13.11 9.14 2.34
CA PHE A 125 13.11 9.41 0.91
C PHE A 125 12.77 8.18 0.08
N LEU A 126 13.39 7.04 0.37
CA LEU A 126 13.11 5.77 -0.29
C LEU A 126 11.63 5.38 -0.12
N THR A 127 11.09 5.51 1.09
CA THR A 127 9.68 5.20 1.36
C THR A 127 8.75 6.07 0.52
N ILE A 128 9.03 7.38 0.40
CA ILE A 128 8.25 8.31 -0.42
C ILE A 128 8.26 7.87 -1.90
N VAL A 129 9.46 7.59 -2.44
CA VAL A 129 9.61 7.19 -3.83
C VAL A 129 8.91 5.85 -4.10
N MET A 130 9.05 4.87 -3.20
CA MET A 130 8.43 3.55 -3.37
C MET A 130 6.90 3.60 -3.22
N LEU A 131 6.36 4.45 -2.32
CA LEU A 131 4.92 4.70 -2.24
C LEU A 131 4.33 5.22 -3.57
N ALA A 132 5.09 6.00 -4.34
CA ALA A 132 4.66 6.44 -5.67
C ALA A 132 4.91 5.37 -6.74
N SER A 133 6.04 4.68 -6.68
CA SER A 133 6.50 3.75 -7.73
C SER A 133 5.65 2.49 -7.84
N TYR A 134 5.22 1.88 -6.74
CA TYR A 134 4.43 0.64 -6.79
C TYR A 134 3.04 0.82 -7.43
N PRO A 135 2.25 1.87 -7.14
CA PRO A 135 1.01 2.14 -7.86
C PRO A 135 1.21 2.45 -9.36
N ILE A 136 2.33 3.11 -9.72
CA ILE A 136 2.69 3.33 -11.13
C ILE A 136 2.99 2.00 -11.81
N ALA A 137 3.79 1.13 -11.18
CA ALA A 137 4.09 -0.22 -11.68
C ALA A 137 2.85 -1.09 -11.82
N ALA A 138 1.83 -0.87 -10.98
CA ALA A 138 0.57 -1.60 -11.02
C ALA A 138 -0.38 -1.14 -12.15
N ARG A 139 -0.19 0.07 -12.69
CA ARG A 139 -1.08 0.65 -13.70
C ARG A 139 -0.48 0.70 -15.10
N TYR A 140 0.85 0.85 -15.20
CA TYR A 140 1.54 1.09 -16.45
C TYR A 140 2.62 0.03 -16.71
N ASP A 141 2.67 -0.47 -17.95
CA ASP A 141 3.71 -1.39 -18.41
C ASP A 141 4.97 -0.61 -18.77
N LEU A 142 5.80 -0.34 -17.78
CA LEU A 142 7.03 0.45 -17.89
C LEU A 142 8.23 -0.35 -17.37
N SER A 143 9.43 0.04 -17.81
CA SER A 143 10.66 -0.51 -17.24
C SER A 143 10.87 -0.04 -15.78
N TRP A 144 11.60 -0.81 -14.97
CA TRP A 144 11.86 -0.47 -13.58
C TRP A 144 12.51 0.91 -13.39
N LYS A 145 13.35 1.34 -14.35
CA LYS A 145 14.01 2.66 -14.33
C LYS A 145 13.01 3.78 -14.59
N GLU A 146 12.13 3.62 -15.55
CA GLU A 146 11.06 4.60 -15.84
C GLU A 146 10.07 4.72 -14.70
N ILE A 147 9.74 3.60 -14.03
CA ILE A 147 8.88 3.60 -12.86
C ILE A 147 9.49 4.41 -11.72
N LEU A 148 10.77 4.20 -11.41
CA LEU A 148 11.48 4.97 -10.38
C LEU A 148 11.57 6.45 -10.74
N GLN A 149 11.89 6.78 -11.98
CA GLN A 149 11.97 8.16 -12.45
C GLN A 149 10.61 8.87 -12.36
N LYS A 150 9.55 8.23 -12.85
CA LYS A 150 8.18 8.77 -12.75
C LYS A 150 7.69 8.80 -11.30
N GLY A 151 8.05 7.80 -10.49
CA GLY A 151 7.74 7.77 -9.06
C GLY A 151 8.37 8.94 -8.31
N LEU A 152 9.67 9.20 -8.57
CA LEU A 152 10.38 10.35 -8.01
C LEU A 152 9.76 11.68 -8.44
N MET A 153 9.46 11.83 -9.72
CA MET A 153 8.84 13.03 -10.28
C MET A 153 7.45 13.27 -9.64
N LEU A 154 6.60 12.24 -9.60
CA LEU A 154 5.26 12.34 -9.01
C LEU A 154 5.32 12.66 -7.50
N ALA A 155 6.24 12.02 -6.78
CA ALA A 155 6.46 12.26 -5.36
C ALA A 155 6.93 13.70 -5.08
N SER A 156 7.82 14.24 -5.92
CA SER A 156 8.33 15.60 -5.78
C SER A 156 7.26 16.67 -5.99
N PHE A 157 6.41 16.49 -7.03
CA PHE A 157 5.34 17.44 -7.32
C PHE A 157 4.16 17.38 -6.34
N ASN A 158 3.97 16.24 -5.68
CA ASN A 158 2.84 16.01 -4.76
C ASN A 158 3.32 15.57 -3.36
N ALA A 159 4.48 16.05 -2.93
CA ALA A 159 5.09 15.71 -1.65
C ALA A 159 4.13 15.77 -0.45
N PRO A 160 3.21 16.75 -0.30
CA PRO A 160 2.30 16.81 0.84
C PRO A 160 1.45 15.54 1.00
N TRP A 161 1.00 14.90 -0.09
CA TRP A 161 0.22 13.67 -0.03
C TRP A 161 1.03 12.46 0.43
N PHE A 162 2.28 12.33 -0.01
CA PHE A 162 3.16 11.25 0.39
C PHE A 162 3.63 11.41 1.84
N ILE A 163 3.91 12.64 2.27
CA ILE A 163 4.21 12.96 3.67
C ILE A 163 3.01 12.60 4.56
N LEU A 164 1.78 12.97 4.17
CA LEU A 164 0.57 12.60 4.89
C LEU A 164 0.45 11.08 5.05
N MET A 165 0.73 10.30 4.00
CA MET A 165 0.71 8.84 4.08
C MET A 165 1.76 8.29 5.06
N ILE A 166 2.97 8.84 5.07
CA ILE A 166 4.01 8.47 6.03
C ILE A 166 3.56 8.79 7.46
N VAL A 167 2.97 9.97 7.67
CA VAL A 167 2.44 10.36 8.99
C VAL A 167 1.36 9.40 9.45
N ILE A 168 0.45 8.97 8.57
CA ILE A 168 -0.59 7.97 8.90
C ILE A 168 0.05 6.64 9.30
N ILE A 169 1.04 6.14 8.53
CA ILE A 169 1.75 4.90 8.85
C ILE A 169 2.46 5.03 10.19
N PHE A 170 3.14 6.14 10.43
CA PHE A 170 3.84 6.42 11.69
C PHE A 170 2.89 6.44 12.89
N LEU A 171 1.73 7.10 12.76
CA LEU A 171 0.70 7.14 13.80
C LEU A 171 0.14 5.75 14.12
N ILE A 172 -0.10 4.93 13.09
CA ILE A 172 -0.54 3.54 13.27
C ILE A 172 0.51 2.76 14.05
N LEU A 173 1.79 2.83 13.67
CA LEU A 173 2.88 2.16 14.35
C LEU A 173 3.02 2.65 15.81
N MET A 174 2.88 3.95 16.05
CA MET A 174 2.91 4.54 17.38
C MET A 174 1.78 3.99 18.27
N ILE A 175 0.56 3.91 17.73
CA ILE A 175 -0.60 3.34 18.45
C ILE A 175 -0.37 1.87 18.78
N LEU A 176 0.18 1.09 17.86
CA LEU A 176 0.50 -0.32 18.09
C LEU A 176 1.55 -0.51 19.20
N TYR A 177 2.47 0.44 19.33
CA TYR A 177 3.54 0.37 20.32
C TYR A 177 3.12 0.82 21.75
N LEU A 178 1.94 1.46 21.91
CA LEU A 178 1.49 1.99 23.21
C LEU A 178 1.28 0.93 24.29
N SER A 179 0.83 -0.28 23.94
CA SER A 179 0.52 -1.34 24.89
C SER A 179 0.62 -2.72 24.23
N ALA A 180 0.94 -3.76 25.02
CA ALA A 180 0.86 -5.14 24.55
C ALA A 180 -0.54 -5.51 24.05
N PHE A 181 -1.59 -4.99 24.66
CA PHE A 181 -2.97 -5.19 24.24
C PHE A 181 -3.25 -4.54 22.87
N THR A 182 -2.82 -3.30 22.65
CA THR A 182 -2.96 -2.62 21.35
C THR A 182 -2.12 -3.31 20.28
N LEU A 183 -0.95 -3.85 20.62
CA LEU A 183 -0.11 -4.61 19.69
C LEU A 183 -0.80 -5.91 19.25
N LEU A 184 -1.38 -6.68 20.18
CA LEU A 184 -2.05 -7.93 19.86
C LEU A 184 -3.34 -7.70 19.05
N LEU A 185 -4.21 -6.81 19.52
CA LEU A 185 -5.51 -6.56 18.91
C LEU A 185 -5.38 -5.75 17.61
N GLY A 186 -4.59 -4.68 17.62
CA GLY A 186 -4.32 -3.86 16.45
C GLY A 186 -3.47 -4.59 15.42
N GLY A 187 -2.46 -5.37 15.84
CA GLY A 187 -1.64 -6.19 14.96
C GLY A 187 -2.46 -7.26 14.24
N SER A 188 -3.34 -7.98 14.93
CA SER A 188 -4.24 -8.95 14.29
C SER A 188 -5.22 -8.28 13.31
N ALA A 189 -5.78 -7.14 13.67
CA ALA A 189 -6.61 -6.35 12.78
C ALA A 189 -5.81 -5.88 11.54
N PHE A 190 -4.57 -5.46 11.71
CA PHE A 190 -3.70 -5.02 10.61
C PHE A 190 -3.36 -6.17 9.66
N ILE A 191 -3.11 -7.38 10.18
CA ILE A 191 -2.91 -8.59 9.38
C ILE A 191 -4.17 -8.96 8.60
N LEU A 192 -5.38 -8.70 9.14
CA LEU A 192 -6.63 -9.03 8.46
C LEU A 192 -6.97 -8.06 7.32
N PHE A 193 -6.78 -6.75 7.51
CA PHE A 193 -7.21 -5.74 6.52
C PHE A 193 -6.31 -4.51 6.40
N GLY A 194 -5.28 -4.36 7.23
CA GLY A 194 -4.52 -3.11 7.34
C GLY A 194 -3.80 -2.68 6.07
N PHE A 195 -3.01 -3.57 5.45
CA PHE A 195 -2.29 -3.26 4.21
C PHE A 195 -3.26 -3.00 3.05
N GLY A 196 -4.33 -3.80 2.94
CA GLY A 196 -5.36 -3.64 1.91
C GLY A 196 -6.08 -2.29 2.04
N LEU A 197 -6.40 -1.87 3.27
CA LEU A 197 -7.05 -0.59 3.54
C LEU A 197 -6.12 0.59 3.21
N LEU A 198 -4.86 0.53 3.65
CA LEU A 198 -3.87 1.56 3.32
C LEU A 198 -3.67 1.69 1.80
N ALA A 199 -3.53 0.56 1.11
CA ALA A 199 -3.41 0.55 -0.34
C ALA A 199 -4.68 1.06 -1.03
N PHE A 200 -5.88 0.77 -0.50
CA PHE A 200 -7.15 1.29 -1.01
C PHE A 200 -7.24 2.83 -0.90
N LEU A 201 -6.82 3.39 0.23
CA LEU A 201 -6.73 4.83 0.43
C LEU A 201 -5.72 5.45 -0.52
N GLN A 202 -4.54 4.85 -0.64
CA GLN A 202 -3.47 5.33 -1.51
C GLN A 202 -3.86 5.29 -2.99
N VAL A 203 -4.48 4.21 -3.46
CA VAL A 203 -5.02 4.11 -4.81
C VAL A 203 -6.04 5.23 -5.08
N GLY A 204 -6.88 5.59 -4.09
CA GLY A 204 -7.81 6.72 -4.22
C GLY A 204 -7.14 8.07 -4.44
N VAL A 205 -5.98 8.29 -3.82
CA VAL A 205 -5.16 9.49 -4.07
C VAL A 205 -4.48 9.39 -5.43
N MET A 206 -3.89 8.24 -5.75
CA MET A 206 -3.16 8.02 -7.02
C MET A 206 -4.07 8.18 -8.25
N GLU A 207 -5.32 7.72 -8.20
CA GLU A 207 -6.29 7.93 -9.30
C GLU A 207 -6.52 9.41 -9.59
N LYS A 208 -6.64 10.24 -8.53
CA LYS A 208 -6.78 11.70 -8.68
C LYS A 208 -5.52 12.33 -9.25
N LEU A 209 -4.35 11.85 -8.84
CA LEU A 209 -3.08 12.34 -9.35
C LEU A 209 -2.87 11.94 -10.81
N PHE A 210 -3.17 10.70 -11.18
CA PHE A 210 -3.08 10.26 -12.58
C PHE A 210 -4.01 11.07 -13.48
N ALA A 211 -5.27 11.27 -13.08
CA ALA A 211 -6.22 12.08 -13.85
C ALA A 211 -5.80 13.56 -14.02
N LYS A 212 -4.87 14.06 -13.20
CA LYS A 212 -4.31 15.42 -13.34
C LYS A 212 -3.19 15.48 -14.37
N TYR A 213 -2.48 14.38 -14.61
CA TYR A 213 -1.29 14.32 -15.46
C TYR A 213 -1.49 13.52 -16.77
N GLU A 214 -2.63 12.85 -16.94
CA GLU A 214 -3.14 12.31 -18.22
C GLU A 214 -3.84 13.39 -19.03
#